data_705b8a8496567dbe8ccf9cce5d7fa013
#
_entry.id   705b8a8496567dbe8ccf9cce5d7fa013
#
_cell.length_a   1.000
_cell.length_b   1.000
_cell.length_c   1.000
_cell.angle_alpha   90.00
_cell.angle_beta   90.00
_cell.angle_gamma   90.00
#
_symmetry.space_group_name_H-M   'P 1'
#
loop_
_entity.id
_entity.type
_entity.pdbx_description
1 polymer ?
#
loop_
_entity_poly.entity_id
_entity_poly.type
_entity_poly.pdbx_seq_one_letter_code
_entity_poly.pdbx_strand_id
1 'polypeptide(L)'
;MERDQALKFMHDLLRLMLQKNGSDLFITTNFPPAIKIDGKIIPQSNQQLTHTHTAELARVIMSDRQAQEFEATKECNFAISPPGIGRFRANAFIQQGQVGLVLRTIPQKIPTFESLGLPPVLKDITMSKRGLVIFVGGTGTGKTTSLAAMVDYRNEKSYGHIITIEDPIEFVHNHKNCIVTQREVGIDTDSWEPALKNTLRQAPDVI
;
A
#
# COMPACT_ATOMS: atom_id res chain seq x y z
N MET A 1 9.63 -23.06 10.98
CA MET A 1 10.54 -21.92 11.32
C MET A 1 10.04 -21.30 12.61
N GLU A 2 10.90 -20.87 13.53
CA GLU A 2 10.40 -20.10 14.68
C GLU A 2 9.86 -18.74 14.23
N ARG A 3 8.87 -18.20 14.96
CA ARG A 3 8.16 -16.97 14.56
C ARG A 3 9.10 -15.80 14.29
N ASP A 4 10.08 -15.59 15.16
CA ASP A 4 11.04 -14.49 15.02
C ASP A 4 11.97 -14.67 13.82
N GLN A 5 12.33 -15.92 13.51
CA GLN A 5 13.13 -16.24 12.32
C GLN A 5 12.32 -16.00 11.04
N ALA A 6 11.03 -16.39 11.02
CA ALA A 6 10.15 -16.16 9.89
C ALA A 6 9.94 -14.66 9.64
N LEU A 7 9.73 -13.88 10.71
CA LEU A 7 9.57 -12.44 10.62
C LEU A 7 10.85 -11.76 10.10
N LYS A 8 12.00 -12.13 10.65
CA LYS A 8 13.30 -11.63 10.19
C LYS A 8 13.52 -11.94 8.71
N PHE A 9 13.29 -13.18 8.31
CA PHE A 9 13.44 -13.61 6.92
C PHE A 9 12.52 -12.83 5.97
N MET A 10 11.25 -12.62 6.35
CA MET A 10 10.33 -11.78 5.59
C MET A 10 10.85 -10.34 5.47
N HIS A 11 11.29 -9.73 6.57
CA HIS A 11 11.85 -8.38 6.56
C HIS A 11 13.09 -8.27 5.67
N ASP A 12 13.95 -9.26 5.66
CA ASP A 12 15.15 -9.28 4.82
C ASP A 12 14.78 -9.38 3.32
N LEU A 13 13.77 -10.19 2.98
CA LEU A 13 13.24 -10.24 1.61
C LEU A 13 12.62 -8.92 1.16
N LEU A 14 11.88 -8.24 2.04
CA LEU A 14 11.28 -6.93 1.73
C LEU A 14 12.35 -5.85 1.53
N ARG A 15 13.40 -5.82 2.37
CA ARG A 15 14.54 -4.93 2.17
C ARG A 15 15.25 -5.20 0.84
N LEU A 16 15.47 -6.48 0.54
CA LEU A 16 16.11 -6.89 -0.71
C LEU A 16 15.29 -6.47 -1.94
N MET A 17 13.95 -6.60 -1.86
CA MET A 17 13.04 -6.14 -2.92
C MET A 17 13.19 -4.63 -3.16
N LEU A 18 13.21 -3.82 -2.12
CA LEU A 18 13.40 -2.36 -2.24
C LEU A 18 14.80 -2.00 -2.79
N GLN A 19 15.85 -2.66 -2.30
CA GLN A 19 17.23 -2.43 -2.78
C GLN A 19 17.39 -2.74 -4.28
N LYS A 20 16.64 -3.72 -4.78
CA LYS A 20 16.66 -4.12 -6.19
C LYS A 20 15.62 -3.40 -7.05
N ASN A 21 14.93 -2.41 -6.51
CA ASN A 21 13.80 -1.72 -7.16
C ASN A 21 12.72 -2.71 -7.68
N GLY A 22 12.50 -3.79 -6.93
CA GLY A 22 11.49 -4.78 -7.26
C GLY A 22 10.08 -4.28 -7.02
N SER A 23 9.16 -4.68 -7.88
CA SER A 23 7.75 -4.31 -7.77
C SER A 23 6.94 -5.27 -6.88
N ASP A 24 7.23 -6.57 -6.98
CA ASP A 24 6.46 -7.61 -6.29
C ASP A 24 7.41 -8.69 -5.74
N LEU A 25 7.11 -9.19 -4.55
CA LEU A 25 7.73 -10.38 -3.93
C LEU A 25 6.73 -11.53 -3.98
N PHE A 26 7.17 -12.67 -4.48
CA PHE A 26 6.39 -13.91 -4.59
C PHE A 26 6.90 -14.96 -3.60
N ILE A 27 6.00 -15.48 -2.78
CA ILE A 27 6.23 -16.58 -1.84
C ILE A 27 5.28 -17.71 -2.24
N THR A 28 5.81 -18.78 -2.76
CA THR A 28 5.03 -19.95 -3.19
C THR A 28 5.78 -21.23 -2.90
N THR A 29 5.06 -22.34 -2.76
CA THR A 29 5.65 -23.65 -2.48
C THR A 29 6.38 -24.21 -3.69
N ASN A 30 7.42 -24.98 -3.44
CA ASN A 30 8.28 -25.61 -4.45
C ASN A 30 9.01 -24.64 -5.36
N PHE A 31 9.14 -23.38 -4.93
CA PHE A 31 9.92 -22.35 -5.62
C PHE A 31 10.67 -21.48 -4.59
N PRO A 32 11.85 -20.95 -4.93
CA PRO A 32 12.51 -20.00 -4.06
C PRO A 32 11.71 -18.70 -3.94
N PRO A 33 11.87 -17.92 -2.85
CA PRO A 33 11.37 -16.54 -2.82
C PRO A 33 11.85 -15.80 -4.07
N ALA A 34 10.94 -15.11 -4.75
CA ALA A 34 11.27 -14.46 -6.02
C ALA A 34 10.77 -13.01 -6.05
N ILE A 35 11.55 -12.15 -6.68
CA ILE A 35 11.23 -10.72 -6.82
C ILE A 35 11.03 -10.41 -8.30
N LYS A 36 9.98 -9.64 -8.61
CA LYS A 36 9.76 -9.11 -9.95
C LYS A 36 10.55 -7.81 -10.12
N ILE A 37 11.51 -7.82 -11.05
CA ILE A 37 12.39 -6.70 -11.37
C ILE A 37 12.29 -6.47 -12.88
N ASP A 38 11.97 -5.25 -13.31
CA ASP A 38 11.81 -4.90 -14.73
C ASP A 38 10.91 -5.89 -15.51
N GLY A 39 9.81 -6.30 -14.87
CA GLY A 39 8.85 -7.24 -15.45
C GLY A 39 9.24 -8.71 -15.41
N LYS A 40 10.44 -9.06 -14.94
CA LYS A 40 10.95 -10.45 -14.87
C LYS A 40 10.94 -10.95 -13.42
N ILE A 41 10.51 -12.20 -13.22
CA ILE A 41 10.54 -12.86 -11.90
C ILE A 41 11.91 -13.51 -11.73
N ILE A 42 12.65 -13.06 -10.71
CA ILE A 42 14.03 -13.49 -10.43
C ILE A 42 14.06 -14.15 -9.04
N PRO A 43 14.41 -15.45 -8.96
CA PRO A 43 14.62 -16.14 -7.69
C PRO A 43 15.73 -15.46 -6.88
N GLN A 44 15.55 -15.39 -5.56
CA GLN A 44 16.51 -14.74 -4.65
C GLN A 44 17.40 -15.74 -3.90
N SER A 45 17.16 -17.02 -4.06
CA SER A 45 17.98 -18.10 -3.50
C SER A 45 17.85 -19.34 -4.37
N ASN A 46 18.65 -20.38 -4.07
CA ASN A 46 18.50 -21.71 -4.67
C ASN A 46 17.60 -22.63 -3.84
N GLN A 47 17.23 -22.22 -2.63
CA GLN A 47 16.42 -23.03 -1.71
C GLN A 47 14.94 -22.80 -1.97
N GLN A 48 14.23 -23.86 -2.31
CA GLN A 48 12.78 -23.86 -2.47
C GLN A 48 12.07 -23.78 -1.12
N LEU A 49 10.93 -23.09 -1.10
CA LEU A 49 10.06 -23.03 0.06
C LEU A 49 9.19 -24.29 0.14
N THR A 50 9.00 -24.82 1.33
CA THR A 50 8.03 -25.89 1.61
C THR A 50 6.65 -25.29 1.91
N HIS A 51 5.61 -26.12 1.92
CA HIS A 51 4.26 -25.71 2.32
C HIS A 51 4.22 -25.13 3.75
N THR A 52 5.03 -25.67 4.66
CA THR A 52 5.15 -25.14 6.03
C THR A 52 5.77 -23.74 6.02
N HIS A 53 6.83 -23.54 5.24
CA HIS A 53 7.48 -22.23 5.13
C HIS A 53 6.53 -21.16 4.62
N THR A 54 5.77 -21.43 3.55
CA THR A 54 4.84 -20.44 2.99
C THR A 54 3.71 -20.08 3.95
N ALA A 55 3.17 -21.08 4.68
CA ALA A 55 2.15 -20.86 5.70
C ALA A 55 2.67 -20.01 6.87
N GLU A 56 3.87 -20.31 7.39
CA GLU A 56 4.51 -19.56 8.47
C GLU A 56 4.83 -18.12 8.07
N LEU A 57 5.35 -17.91 6.85
CA LEU A 57 5.67 -16.60 6.31
C LEU A 57 4.42 -15.73 6.10
N ALA A 58 3.32 -16.32 5.67
CA ALA A 58 2.05 -15.62 5.57
C ALA A 58 1.50 -15.27 6.98
N ARG A 59 1.50 -16.25 7.90
CA ARG A 59 0.96 -16.07 9.25
C ARG A 59 1.71 -15.02 10.06
N VAL A 60 3.03 -14.92 9.91
CA VAL A 60 3.86 -14.02 10.73
C VAL A 60 3.62 -12.53 10.43
N ILE A 61 3.12 -12.19 9.25
CA ILE A 61 2.82 -10.82 8.84
C ILE A 61 1.33 -10.46 8.96
N MET A 62 0.48 -11.42 9.33
CA MET A 62 -0.95 -11.23 9.56
C MET A 62 -1.23 -10.90 11.03
N SER A 63 -2.19 -10.00 11.26
CA SER A 63 -2.87 -9.87 12.55
C SER A 63 -3.76 -11.09 12.81
N ASP A 64 -4.22 -11.27 14.04
CA ASP A 64 -5.10 -12.39 14.38
C ASP A 64 -6.44 -12.32 13.62
N ARG A 65 -7.00 -11.12 13.39
CA ARG A 65 -8.20 -10.91 12.59
C ARG A 65 -7.98 -11.35 11.13
N GLN A 66 -6.87 -10.94 10.52
CA GLN A 66 -6.52 -11.30 9.14
C GLN A 66 -6.27 -12.80 8.98
N ALA A 67 -5.68 -13.43 9.98
CA ALA A 67 -5.48 -14.88 9.97
C ALA A 67 -6.82 -15.63 10.05
N GLN A 68 -7.76 -15.20 10.91
CA GLN A 68 -9.11 -15.77 10.97
C GLN A 68 -9.88 -15.59 9.66
N GLU A 69 -9.79 -14.41 9.05
CA GLU A 69 -10.38 -14.14 7.73
C GLU A 69 -9.80 -15.09 6.67
N PHE A 70 -8.47 -15.21 6.63
CA PHE A 70 -7.78 -16.09 5.69
C PHE A 70 -8.16 -17.56 5.86
N GLU A 71 -8.28 -18.06 7.10
CA GLU A 71 -8.73 -19.42 7.38
C GLU A 71 -10.17 -19.67 6.90
N ALA A 72 -11.05 -18.68 7.04
CA ALA A 72 -12.44 -18.77 6.65
C ALA A 72 -12.66 -18.65 5.14
N THR A 73 -11.99 -17.70 4.48
CA THR A 73 -12.24 -17.32 3.08
C THR A 73 -11.22 -17.88 2.10
N LYS A 74 -10.05 -18.34 2.60
CA LYS A 74 -8.87 -18.78 1.83
C LYS A 74 -8.19 -17.67 1.03
N GLU A 75 -8.57 -16.43 1.27
CA GLU A 75 -8.00 -15.22 0.68
C GLU A 75 -7.95 -14.12 1.74
N CYS A 76 -6.91 -13.29 1.72
CA CYS A 76 -6.84 -12.11 2.56
C CYS A 76 -5.98 -11.04 1.89
N ASN A 77 -6.54 -9.84 1.76
CA ASN A 77 -5.83 -8.66 1.28
C ASN A 77 -5.59 -7.71 2.46
N PHE A 78 -4.35 -7.30 2.65
CA PHE A 78 -3.98 -6.42 3.74
C PHE A 78 -2.74 -5.61 3.41
N ALA A 79 -2.49 -4.55 4.19
CA ALA A 79 -1.26 -3.79 4.10
C ALA A 79 -0.37 -4.08 5.32
N ILE A 80 0.94 -4.04 5.10
CA ILE A 80 1.94 -4.10 6.17
C ILE A 80 2.88 -2.91 6.05
N SER A 81 3.32 -2.39 7.20
CA SER A 81 4.28 -1.28 7.27
C SER A 81 5.39 -1.60 8.28
N PRO A 82 6.30 -2.53 7.97
CA PRO A 82 7.39 -2.88 8.87
C PRO A 82 8.26 -1.64 9.16
N PRO A 83 8.57 -1.33 10.44
CA PRO A 83 9.33 -0.14 10.80
C PRO A 83 10.67 -0.06 10.07
N GLY A 84 10.96 1.10 9.46
CA GLY A 84 12.22 1.36 8.77
C GLY A 84 12.44 0.59 7.47
N ILE A 85 11.41 -0.08 6.93
CA ILE A 85 11.50 -0.80 5.66
C ILE A 85 10.62 -0.10 4.60
N GLY A 86 9.31 -0.07 4.79
CA GLY A 86 8.40 0.51 3.82
C GLY A 86 6.96 0.04 4.02
N ARG A 87 6.09 0.38 3.08
CA ARG A 87 4.71 -0.10 3.05
C ARG A 87 4.49 -1.04 1.87
N PHE A 88 3.79 -2.13 2.13
CA PHE A 88 3.54 -3.19 1.15
C PHE A 88 2.07 -3.61 1.21
N ARG A 89 1.49 -3.85 0.06
CA ARG A 89 0.21 -4.54 -0.05
C ARG A 89 0.47 -6.03 -0.17
N ALA A 90 -0.12 -6.82 0.69
CA ALA A 90 -0.03 -8.26 0.71
C ALA A 90 -1.36 -8.88 0.27
N ASN A 91 -1.28 -9.87 -0.60
CA ASN A 91 -2.36 -10.77 -0.95
C ASN A 91 -1.94 -12.19 -0.62
N ALA A 92 -2.63 -12.80 0.35
CA ALA A 92 -2.47 -14.20 0.69
C ALA A 92 -3.64 -15.00 0.10
N PHE A 93 -3.36 -16.16 -0.44
CA PHE A 93 -4.35 -17.02 -1.09
C PHE A 93 -3.97 -18.49 -0.98
N ILE A 94 -4.95 -19.36 -1.19
CA ILE A 94 -4.72 -20.80 -1.29
C ILE A 94 -4.71 -21.22 -2.75
N GLN A 95 -3.66 -21.92 -3.15
CA GLN A 95 -3.54 -22.58 -4.46
C GLN A 95 -3.15 -24.05 -4.29
N GLN A 96 -3.86 -24.97 -4.94
CA GLN A 96 -3.59 -26.41 -4.83
C GLN A 96 -3.49 -26.90 -3.38
N GLY A 97 -4.32 -26.33 -2.48
CA GLY A 97 -4.30 -26.63 -1.06
C GLY A 97 -3.13 -26.01 -0.27
N GLN A 98 -2.32 -25.16 -0.87
CA GLN A 98 -1.12 -24.59 -0.27
C GLN A 98 -1.17 -23.07 -0.25
N VAL A 99 -0.53 -22.45 0.74
CA VAL A 99 -0.49 -21.00 0.90
C VAL A 99 0.45 -20.38 -0.14
N GLY A 100 -0.07 -19.39 -0.86
CA GLY A 100 0.69 -18.45 -1.67
C GLY A 100 0.57 -17.03 -1.12
N LEU A 101 1.60 -16.21 -1.33
CA LEU A 101 1.62 -14.82 -0.88
C LEU A 101 2.32 -13.96 -1.93
N VAL A 102 1.72 -12.85 -2.28
CA VAL A 102 2.31 -11.82 -3.12
C VAL A 102 2.31 -10.49 -2.36
N LEU A 103 3.48 -9.86 -2.29
CA LEU A 103 3.62 -8.54 -1.68
C LEU A 103 4.06 -7.54 -2.74
N ARG A 104 3.31 -6.45 -2.86
CA ARG A 104 3.61 -5.34 -3.77
C ARG A 104 4.13 -4.15 -3.01
N THR A 105 5.20 -3.54 -3.49
CA THR A 105 5.74 -2.30 -2.94
C THR A 105 4.77 -1.15 -3.17
N ILE A 106 4.47 -0.39 -2.11
CA ILE A 106 3.75 0.88 -2.20
C ILE A 106 4.81 2.00 -2.23
N PRO A 107 4.86 2.81 -3.31
CA PRO A 107 5.85 3.87 -3.43
C PRO A 107 5.75 4.87 -2.28
N GLN A 108 6.89 5.22 -1.67
CA GLN A 108 6.95 6.25 -0.63
C GLN A 108 7.22 7.65 -1.20
N LYS A 109 7.77 7.70 -2.41
CA LYS A 109 8.07 8.97 -3.06
C LYS A 109 6.88 9.42 -3.89
N ILE A 110 6.27 10.50 -3.45
CA ILE A 110 5.19 11.16 -4.19
C ILE A 110 5.82 12.00 -5.31
N PRO A 111 5.37 11.84 -6.56
CA PRO A 111 5.85 12.67 -7.66
C PRO A 111 5.38 14.11 -7.48
N THR A 112 6.18 15.06 -7.94
CA THR A 112 5.84 16.49 -7.90
C THR A 112 5.04 16.92 -9.13
N PHE A 113 4.41 18.09 -9.06
CA PHE A 113 3.74 18.70 -10.23
C PHE A 113 4.67 18.80 -11.44
N GLU A 114 5.91 19.22 -11.20
CA GLU A 114 6.92 19.42 -12.23
C GLU A 114 7.34 18.09 -12.87
N SER A 115 7.56 17.06 -12.05
CA SER A 115 7.96 15.73 -12.55
C SER A 115 6.87 15.05 -13.39
N LEU A 116 5.59 15.38 -13.13
CA LEU A 116 4.45 14.86 -13.88
C LEU A 116 4.05 15.73 -15.07
N GLY A 117 4.63 16.94 -15.21
CA GLY A 117 4.21 17.89 -16.24
C GLY A 117 2.77 18.37 -16.10
N LEU A 118 2.24 18.41 -14.86
CA LEU A 118 0.86 18.80 -14.61
C LEU A 118 0.62 20.29 -14.92
N PRO A 119 -0.55 20.64 -15.51
CA PRO A 119 -0.89 22.02 -15.80
C PRO A 119 -0.86 22.91 -14.55
N PRO A 120 -0.30 24.14 -14.61
CA PRO A 120 -0.20 25.05 -13.47
C PRO A 120 -1.55 25.36 -12.80
N VAL A 121 -2.63 25.39 -13.57
CA VAL A 121 -4.00 25.64 -13.06
C VAL A 121 -4.42 24.66 -11.96
N LEU A 122 -3.87 23.44 -11.95
CA LEU A 122 -4.15 22.47 -10.90
C LEU A 122 -3.59 22.89 -9.53
N LYS A 123 -2.56 23.75 -9.49
CA LYS A 123 -2.07 24.32 -8.22
C LYS A 123 -3.11 25.24 -7.60
N ASP A 124 -3.76 26.10 -8.43
CA ASP A 124 -4.81 27.00 -7.97
C ASP A 124 -6.05 26.22 -7.53
N ILE A 125 -6.44 25.20 -8.30
CA ILE A 125 -7.54 24.28 -7.95
C ILE A 125 -7.24 23.58 -6.62
N THR A 126 -6.03 23.08 -6.43
CA THR A 126 -5.60 22.42 -5.20
C THR A 126 -5.73 23.32 -3.97
N MET A 127 -5.48 24.61 -4.12
CA MET A 127 -5.54 25.60 -3.03
C MET A 127 -6.93 26.19 -2.82
N SER A 128 -7.92 25.79 -3.60
CA SER A 128 -9.33 26.25 -3.43
C SER A 128 -9.84 25.85 -2.05
N LYS A 129 -10.58 26.79 -1.42
CA LYS A 129 -11.13 26.59 -0.06
C LYS A 129 -12.46 25.84 -0.05
N ARG A 130 -13.19 25.84 -1.16
CA ARG A 130 -14.54 25.27 -1.29
C ARG A 130 -14.74 24.74 -2.68
N GLY A 131 -15.59 23.72 -2.80
CA GLY A 131 -15.99 23.13 -4.07
C GLY A 131 -15.71 21.64 -4.14
N LEU A 132 -16.05 21.06 -5.26
CA LEU A 132 -15.80 19.66 -5.60
C LEU A 132 -14.96 19.60 -6.86
N VAL A 133 -13.88 18.84 -6.83
CA VAL A 133 -13.03 18.56 -8.00
C VAL A 133 -13.15 17.09 -8.35
N ILE A 134 -13.48 16.79 -9.59
CA ILE A 134 -13.67 15.42 -10.06
C ILE A 134 -12.61 15.10 -11.13
N PHE A 135 -11.80 14.05 -10.87
CA PHE A 135 -10.87 13.49 -11.84
C PHE A 135 -11.53 12.33 -12.59
N VAL A 136 -11.60 12.43 -13.90
CA VAL A 136 -12.22 11.41 -14.76
C VAL A 136 -11.20 10.86 -15.75
N GLY A 137 -11.24 9.55 -15.96
CA GLY A 137 -10.36 8.87 -16.92
C GLY A 137 -10.32 7.37 -16.69
N GLY A 138 -9.81 6.61 -17.63
CA GLY A 138 -9.62 5.16 -17.53
C GLY A 138 -8.58 4.75 -16.48
N THR A 139 -8.44 3.47 -16.24
CA THR A 139 -7.38 2.91 -15.39
C THR A 139 -6.01 3.20 -16.01
N GLY A 140 -5.02 3.55 -15.19
CA GLY A 140 -3.66 3.82 -15.64
C GLY A 140 -3.43 5.21 -16.27
N THR A 141 -4.45 6.09 -16.31
CA THR A 141 -4.30 7.46 -16.88
C THR A 141 -3.65 8.46 -15.93
N GLY A 142 -3.22 8.05 -14.75
CA GLY A 142 -2.52 8.90 -13.79
C GLY A 142 -3.42 9.68 -12.83
N LYS A 143 -4.72 9.34 -12.69
CA LYS A 143 -5.63 10.02 -11.75
C LYS A 143 -5.10 10.06 -10.32
N THR A 144 -4.84 8.89 -9.75
CA THR A 144 -4.34 8.74 -8.37
C THR A 144 -2.97 9.41 -8.20
N THR A 145 -2.09 9.27 -9.18
CA THR A 145 -0.76 9.91 -9.18
C THR A 145 -0.87 11.43 -9.18
N SER A 146 -1.77 12.01 -10.00
CA SER A 146 -2.02 13.44 -10.02
C SER A 146 -2.64 13.94 -8.72
N LEU A 147 -3.63 13.22 -8.19
CA LEU A 147 -4.25 13.54 -6.90
C LEU A 147 -3.23 13.50 -5.76
N ALA A 148 -2.33 12.49 -5.75
CA ALA A 148 -1.26 12.41 -4.76
C ALA A 148 -0.33 13.64 -4.82
N ALA A 149 0.07 14.07 -6.02
CA ALA A 149 0.86 15.29 -6.20
C ALA A 149 0.12 16.54 -5.71
N MET A 150 -1.18 16.63 -5.95
CA MET A 150 -2.01 17.75 -5.48
C MET A 150 -2.13 17.75 -3.95
N VAL A 151 -2.42 16.61 -3.34
CA VAL A 151 -2.47 16.45 -1.87
C VAL A 151 -1.13 16.83 -1.25
N ASP A 152 -0.02 16.36 -1.81
CA ASP A 152 1.31 16.67 -1.30
C ASP A 152 1.67 18.18 -1.44
N TYR A 153 1.29 18.79 -2.56
CA TYR A 153 1.45 20.23 -2.75
C TYR A 153 0.67 21.04 -1.73
N ARG A 154 -0.60 20.68 -1.46
CA ARG A 154 -1.41 21.34 -0.43
C ARG A 154 -0.84 21.12 0.96
N ASN A 155 -0.38 19.90 1.26
CA ASN A 155 0.29 19.54 2.50
C ASN A 155 1.53 20.41 2.78
N GLU A 156 2.23 20.82 1.71
CA GLU A 156 3.41 21.69 1.82
C GLU A 156 3.04 23.19 1.90
N LYS A 157 2.01 23.63 1.18
CA LYS A 157 1.70 25.06 0.99
C LYS A 157 0.56 25.59 1.85
N SER A 158 -0.15 24.72 2.58
CA SER A 158 -1.28 25.07 3.44
C SER A 158 -1.02 24.63 4.88
N TYR A 159 -1.91 25.04 5.77
CA TYR A 159 -1.97 24.62 7.18
C TYR A 159 -3.38 24.16 7.46
N GLY A 160 -3.55 22.89 7.80
CA GLY A 160 -4.87 22.33 8.04
C GLY A 160 -4.87 20.82 8.14
N HIS A 161 -6.06 20.23 8.04
CA HIS A 161 -6.27 18.80 8.10
C HIS A 161 -6.79 18.27 6.76
N ILE A 162 -6.00 17.45 6.12
CA ILE A 162 -6.34 16.74 4.88
C ILE A 162 -6.71 15.31 5.26
N ILE A 163 -7.86 14.84 4.82
CA ILE A 163 -8.28 13.46 5.04
C ILE A 163 -8.48 12.80 3.69
N THR A 164 -7.88 11.63 3.48
CA THR A 164 -8.15 10.80 2.32
C THR A 164 -8.89 9.53 2.71
N ILE A 165 -9.75 9.06 1.81
CA ILE A 165 -10.41 7.76 1.89
C ILE A 165 -10.06 7.05 0.59
N GLU A 166 -9.42 5.90 0.68
CA GLU A 166 -8.79 5.24 -0.46
C GLU A 166 -9.08 3.74 -0.47
N ASP A 167 -9.07 3.13 -1.66
CA ASP A 167 -9.24 1.68 -1.83
C ASP A 167 -8.36 1.16 -2.97
N PRO A 168 -7.09 0.86 -2.69
CA PRO A 168 -6.31 1.07 -1.46
C PRO A 168 -5.53 2.40 -1.47
N ILE A 169 -4.78 2.66 -0.36
CA ILE A 169 -3.77 3.73 -0.31
C ILE A 169 -2.61 3.37 -1.25
N GLU A 170 -2.41 4.18 -2.31
CA GLU A 170 -1.32 3.99 -3.28
C GLU A 170 -0.08 4.83 -2.97
N PHE A 171 -0.22 5.96 -2.27
CA PHE A 171 0.87 6.83 -1.86
C PHE A 171 0.73 7.20 -0.39
N VAL A 172 1.81 7.10 0.37
CA VAL A 172 1.80 7.50 1.78
C VAL A 172 2.30 8.94 1.92
N HIS A 173 1.44 9.81 2.47
CA HIS A 173 1.76 11.20 2.73
C HIS A 173 2.32 11.38 4.14
N ASN A 174 3.54 11.89 4.25
CA ASN A 174 4.06 12.36 5.53
C ASN A 174 3.41 13.70 5.89
N HIS A 175 3.22 13.96 7.18
CA HIS A 175 2.84 15.29 7.63
C HIS A 175 3.93 16.29 7.27
N LYS A 176 3.54 17.43 6.69
CA LYS A 176 4.41 18.59 6.44
C LYS A 176 3.86 19.78 7.23
N ASN A 177 3.23 20.75 6.54
CA ASN A 177 2.52 21.85 7.20
C ASN A 177 1.09 21.47 7.58
N CYS A 178 0.53 20.43 6.94
CA CYS A 178 -0.78 19.88 7.24
C CYS A 178 -0.67 18.58 8.03
N ILE A 179 -1.73 18.25 8.77
CA ILE A 179 -1.98 16.89 9.23
C ILE A 179 -2.63 16.16 8.05
N VAL A 180 -2.09 15.01 7.65
CA VAL A 180 -2.70 14.16 6.61
C VAL A 180 -3.16 12.87 7.27
N THR A 181 -4.46 12.63 7.25
CA THR A 181 -5.08 11.39 7.72
C THR A 181 -5.53 10.58 6.52
N GLN A 182 -4.92 9.43 6.31
CA GLN A 182 -5.27 8.52 5.22
C GLN A 182 -6.01 7.32 5.80
N ARG A 183 -7.15 6.97 5.20
CA ARG A 183 -7.98 5.84 5.63
C ARG A 183 -8.22 4.90 4.47
N GLU A 184 -7.87 3.64 4.65
CA GLU A 184 -8.06 2.58 3.66
C GLU A 184 -9.35 1.81 3.91
N VAL A 185 -10.19 1.70 2.89
CA VAL A 185 -11.42 0.91 2.95
C VAL A 185 -11.08 -0.57 3.12
N GLY A 186 -11.81 -1.25 4.00
CA GLY A 186 -11.55 -2.65 4.38
C GLY A 186 -10.47 -2.84 5.44
N ILE A 187 -9.67 -1.80 5.75
CA ILE A 187 -8.62 -1.85 6.79
C ILE A 187 -8.92 -0.87 7.92
N ASP A 188 -9.01 0.44 7.60
CA ASP A 188 -9.20 1.52 8.56
C ASP A 188 -10.68 1.90 8.70
N THR A 189 -11.50 1.47 7.77
CA THR A 189 -12.95 1.69 7.72
C THR A 189 -13.63 0.57 6.94
N ASP A 190 -14.85 0.22 7.29
CA ASP A 190 -15.56 -0.90 6.67
C ASP A 190 -16.01 -0.60 5.23
N SER A 191 -16.38 0.64 4.93
CA SER A 191 -16.82 1.05 3.60
C SER A 191 -16.74 2.57 3.40
N TRP A 192 -17.01 3.04 2.19
CA TRP A 192 -16.98 4.45 1.81
C TRP A 192 -17.95 5.34 2.59
N GLU A 193 -19.20 4.90 2.79
CA GLU A 193 -20.23 5.69 3.43
C GLU A 193 -19.91 6.00 4.91
N PRO A 194 -19.64 5.02 5.80
CA PRO A 194 -19.24 5.32 7.16
C PRO A 194 -17.91 6.07 7.25
N ALA A 195 -16.98 5.84 6.33
CA ALA A 195 -15.73 6.59 6.25
C ALA A 195 -16.04 8.09 6.06
N LEU A 196 -16.79 8.45 5.02
CA LEU A 196 -17.12 9.83 4.71
C LEU A 196 -17.93 10.49 5.84
N LYS A 197 -18.96 9.81 6.34
CA LYS A 197 -19.79 10.32 7.44
C LYS A 197 -19.00 10.66 8.69
N ASN A 198 -18.05 9.81 9.06
CA ASN A 198 -17.21 10.04 10.23
C ASN A 198 -16.14 11.11 9.97
N THR A 199 -15.61 11.18 8.75
CA THR A 199 -14.62 12.18 8.35
C THR A 199 -15.13 13.61 8.58
N LEU A 200 -16.41 13.89 8.32
CA LEU A 200 -17.02 15.20 8.59
C LEU A 200 -16.95 15.64 10.06
N ARG A 201 -16.72 14.71 10.98
CA ARG A 201 -16.59 14.98 12.44
C ARG A 201 -15.13 15.11 12.89
N GLN A 202 -14.20 14.95 11.98
CA GLN A 202 -12.77 14.96 12.25
C GLN A 202 -12.11 16.31 11.93
N ALA A 203 -12.90 17.38 11.82
CA ALA A 203 -12.46 18.73 11.47
C ALA A 203 -11.59 18.80 10.20
N PRO A 204 -12.07 18.27 9.06
CA PRO A 204 -11.32 18.32 7.81
C PRO A 204 -11.36 19.73 7.20
N ASP A 205 -10.25 20.17 6.61
CA ASP A 205 -10.20 21.29 5.68
C ASP A 205 -10.33 20.81 4.23
N VAL A 206 -9.93 19.56 3.98
CA VAL A 206 -10.02 18.88 2.67
C VAL A 206 -10.29 17.39 2.88
N ILE A 207 -11.17 16.85 2.06
CA ILE A 207 -11.46 15.42 1.96
C ILE A 207 -11.25 15.00 0.51
#